data_da6d3e0509ce84343cef529e4a548c66
#
_entry.id   da6d3e0509ce84343cef529e4a548c66
#
_cell.length_a   1.000
_cell.length_b   1.000
_cell.length_c   1.000
_cell.angle_alpha   90.00
_cell.angle_beta   90.00
_cell.angle_gamma   90.00
#
_symmetry.space_group_name_H-M   'P 1'
#
loop_
_entity.id
_entity.type
_entity.pdbx_description
1 polymer ?
#
loop_
_entity_poly.entity_id
_entity_poly.type
_entity_poly.pdbx_seq_one_letter_code
_entity_poly.pdbx_strand_id
1 'polypeptide(L)'
;MTVAGVDLRTIGVFALVGIPYTVKFLWSPLMDRFVPPWMGRRRGWMFLTQAALLAGIAAMAFGNPGAAPWALGATALLVAFSSASQDIVIDAYRTDVLREPERGLGAAVFVTGYRIAMLVSGAVALILSERIGWRNTYLLMASLMFVGIATAIFGPEPEIRVTPPKSLQEAVTGPLREFFSRRAAGALLLLIVLYKLGDAYAGTLTTAFLIRGVGFSPTEVGTINKGLGLVSLILGAMVGGTLMVRLGLYRSLMFFGILQAVSNLSFMVLSWLGKSYAMLVFTVAFENVCGGMGTAAFVALLMALCDHRYTATQYALLSSLAALGRIFVAPTSGYVVESVGWAVFFLLTAVTALPGLWMLWRYRREIAQL
;
A
#
# COMPACT_ATOMS: atom_id res chain seq x y z
N MET A 1 8.81 -21.26 -10.10
CA MET A 1 7.91 -21.93 -11.06
C MET A 1 8.41 -21.83 -12.49
N THR A 2 8.63 -20.65 -13.04
CA THR A 2 9.11 -20.48 -14.43
C THR A 2 10.43 -21.23 -14.68
N VAL A 3 11.43 -21.10 -13.80
CA VAL A 3 12.71 -21.83 -13.87
C VAL A 3 12.54 -23.34 -13.70
N ALA A 4 11.51 -23.79 -13.01
CA ALA A 4 11.18 -25.22 -12.81
C ALA A 4 10.32 -25.81 -13.93
N GLY A 5 10.07 -25.08 -15.02
CA GLY A 5 9.33 -25.56 -16.18
C GLY A 5 7.82 -25.76 -15.96
N VAL A 6 7.24 -25.11 -14.93
CA VAL A 6 5.79 -25.17 -14.69
C VAL A 6 5.07 -24.44 -15.81
N ASP A 7 3.98 -25.04 -16.34
CA ASP A 7 3.22 -24.49 -17.45
C ASP A 7 2.59 -23.11 -17.14
N LEU A 8 2.41 -22.29 -18.18
CA LEU A 8 1.94 -20.92 -18.05
C LEU A 8 0.50 -20.81 -17.52
N ARG A 9 -0.34 -21.82 -17.74
CA ARG A 9 -1.73 -21.83 -17.25
C ARG A 9 -1.73 -21.97 -15.74
N THR A 10 -0.95 -22.94 -15.21
CA THR A 10 -0.74 -23.12 -13.77
C THR A 10 -0.17 -21.85 -13.16
N ILE A 11 0.88 -21.22 -13.75
CA ILE A 11 1.44 -19.96 -13.25
C ILE A 11 0.38 -18.86 -13.24
N GLY A 12 -0.50 -18.79 -14.26
CA GLY A 12 -1.60 -17.83 -14.32
C GLY A 12 -2.60 -18.00 -13.17
N VAL A 13 -2.95 -19.24 -12.81
CA VAL A 13 -3.84 -19.51 -11.68
C VAL A 13 -3.24 -19.06 -10.34
N PHE A 14 -1.93 -19.08 -10.22
CA PHE A 14 -1.24 -18.58 -9.00
C PHE A 14 -1.41 -17.06 -8.77
N ALA A 15 -1.87 -16.28 -9.76
CA ALA A 15 -2.28 -14.90 -9.52
C ALA A 15 -3.43 -14.79 -8.50
N LEU A 16 -4.26 -15.84 -8.37
CA LEU A 16 -5.33 -15.92 -7.38
C LEU A 16 -4.83 -15.98 -5.93
N VAL A 17 -3.56 -16.30 -5.70
CA VAL A 17 -2.91 -16.24 -4.39
C VAL A 17 -2.97 -14.82 -3.79
N GLY A 18 -3.15 -13.79 -4.62
CA GLY A 18 -3.34 -12.41 -4.16
C GLY A 18 -4.76 -12.08 -3.64
N ILE A 19 -5.76 -12.95 -3.83
CA ILE A 19 -7.15 -12.70 -3.41
C ILE A 19 -7.28 -12.32 -1.92
N PRO A 20 -6.60 -12.96 -0.95
CA PRO A 20 -6.72 -12.61 0.45
C PRO A 20 -6.53 -11.13 0.73
N TYR A 21 -5.59 -10.45 0.05
CA TYR A 21 -5.37 -9.02 0.23
C TYR A 21 -6.56 -8.14 -0.20
N THR A 22 -7.34 -8.60 -1.18
CA THR A 22 -8.51 -7.86 -1.66
C THR A 22 -9.71 -8.02 -0.73
N VAL A 23 -9.87 -9.22 -0.14
CA VAL A 23 -11.03 -9.55 0.69
C VAL A 23 -10.73 -9.58 2.19
N LYS A 24 -9.56 -9.09 2.62
CA LYS A 24 -9.10 -9.12 4.02
C LYS A 24 -10.09 -8.50 5.01
N PHE A 25 -10.93 -7.57 4.58
CA PHE A 25 -11.96 -6.95 5.39
C PHE A 25 -13.04 -7.95 5.88
N LEU A 26 -13.19 -9.12 5.22
CA LEU A 26 -14.19 -10.13 5.61
C LEU A 26 -13.87 -10.77 6.97
N TRP A 27 -12.60 -10.93 7.32
CA TRP A 27 -12.19 -11.53 8.60
C TRP A 27 -11.55 -10.51 9.56
N SER A 28 -11.37 -9.27 9.18
CA SER A 28 -10.86 -8.24 10.09
C SER A 28 -11.69 -8.04 11.36
N PRO A 29 -13.04 -8.26 11.38
CA PRO A 29 -13.83 -8.21 12.60
C PRO A 29 -13.40 -9.24 13.67
N LEU A 30 -12.82 -10.37 13.25
CA LEU A 30 -12.29 -11.37 14.19
C LEU A 30 -11.14 -10.78 15.01
N MET A 31 -10.30 -9.94 14.41
CA MET A 31 -9.14 -9.33 15.05
C MET A 31 -9.53 -8.15 15.98
N ASP A 32 -10.70 -7.56 15.77
CA ASP A 32 -11.26 -6.59 16.70
C ASP A 32 -11.98 -7.29 17.86
N ARG A 33 -12.61 -8.44 17.62
CA ARG A 33 -13.41 -9.17 18.63
C ARG A 33 -12.58 -10.04 19.56
N PHE A 34 -11.64 -10.83 19.00
CA PHE A 34 -10.89 -11.80 19.77
C PHE A 34 -9.55 -11.22 20.24
N VAL A 35 -9.28 -11.39 21.55
CA VAL A 35 -8.05 -10.93 22.19
C VAL A 35 -7.23 -12.15 22.58
N PRO A 36 -6.04 -12.36 21.98
CA PRO A 36 -5.12 -13.40 22.43
C PRO A 36 -4.75 -13.20 23.90
N PRO A 37 -4.78 -14.26 24.75
CA PRO A 37 -4.73 -14.11 26.20
C PRO A 37 -3.37 -13.67 26.77
N TRP A 38 -2.29 -13.75 26.00
CA TRP A 38 -0.91 -13.56 26.52
C TRP A 38 -0.25 -12.23 26.15
N MET A 39 -0.71 -11.49 25.10
CA MET A 39 -0.01 -10.29 24.63
C MET A 39 -0.93 -9.14 24.23
N GLY A 40 -2.19 -9.19 24.68
CA GLY A 40 -3.17 -8.18 24.32
C GLY A 40 -3.69 -8.29 22.88
N ARG A 41 -4.62 -7.37 22.52
CA ARG A 41 -5.39 -7.47 21.25
C ARG A 41 -4.50 -7.35 20.00
N ARG A 42 -3.64 -6.34 19.94
CA ARG A 42 -2.84 -6.08 18.73
C ARG A 42 -1.56 -6.91 18.68
N ARG A 43 -0.78 -6.88 19.74
CA ARG A 43 0.50 -7.58 19.80
C ARG A 43 0.34 -9.09 19.73
N GLY A 44 -0.69 -9.65 20.37
CA GLY A 44 -0.98 -11.07 20.30
C GLY A 44 -1.31 -11.55 18.88
N TRP A 45 -2.12 -10.81 18.14
CA TRP A 45 -2.39 -11.11 16.73
C TRP A 45 -1.15 -10.92 15.85
N MET A 46 -0.34 -9.86 16.08
CA MET A 46 0.93 -9.68 15.37
C MET A 46 1.84 -10.89 15.56
N PHE A 47 1.99 -11.37 16.79
CA PHE A 47 2.80 -12.55 17.09
C PHE A 47 2.29 -13.80 16.36
N LEU A 48 0.98 -14.08 16.42
CA LEU A 48 0.37 -15.23 15.75
C LEU A 48 0.56 -15.20 14.24
N THR A 49 0.30 -14.07 13.61
CA THR A 49 0.44 -13.93 12.15
C THR A 49 1.89 -13.97 11.71
N GLN A 50 2.82 -13.40 12.47
CA GLN A 50 4.27 -13.50 12.21
C GLN A 50 4.79 -14.94 12.34
N ALA A 51 4.33 -15.67 13.37
CA ALA A 51 4.69 -17.08 13.53
C ALA A 51 4.13 -17.94 12.38
N ALA A 52 2.90 -17.68 11.95
CA ALA A 52 2.31 -18.35 10.80
C ALA A 52 3.06 -18.05 9.50
N LEU A 53 3.51 -16.79 9.29
CA LEU A 53 4.32 -16.38 8.15
C LEU A 53 5.69 -17.07 8.17
N LEU A 54 6.37 -17.08 9.32
CA LEU A 54 7.64 -17.78 9.49
C LEU A 54 7.49 -19.25 9.11
N ALA A 55 6.50 -19.95 9.67
CA ALA A 55 6.26 -21.35 9.39
C ALA A 55 5.88 -21.60 7.91
N GLY A 56 5.00 -20.78 7.35
CA GLY A 56 4.57 -20.89 5.96
C GLY A 56 5.69 -20.64 4.96
N ILE A 57 6.49 -19.57 5.15
CA ILE A 57 7.62 -19.27 4.27
C ILE A 57 8.71 -20.35 4.41
N ALA A 58 8.98 -20.84 5.64
CA ALA A 58 9.89 -21.96 5.86
C ALA A 58 9.39 -23.24 5.18
N ALA A 59 8.10 -23.52 5.22
CA ALA A 59 7.50 -24.68 4.52
C ALA A 59 7.68 -24.57 2.99
N MET A 60 7.56 -23.36 2.42
CA MET A 60 7.83 -23.16 0.98
C MET A 60 9.26 -23.50 0.58
N ALA A 61 10.22 -23.41 1.50
CA ALA A 61 11.62 -23.80 1.25
C ALA A 61 11.78 -25.29 0.90
N PHE A 62 10.86 -26.12 1.32
CA PHE A 62 10.86 -27.58 1.07
C PHE A 62 9.91 -27.99 -0.06
N GLY A 63 9.18 -27.01 -0.64
CA GLY A 63 8.29 -27.25 -1.78
C GLY A 63 9.08 -27.54 -3.06
N ASN A 64 8.59 -28.46 -3.86
CA ASN A 64 9.10 -28.74 -5.20
C ASN A 64 8.09 -28.29 -6.27
N PRO A 65 8.29 -27.14 -6.92
CA PRO A 65 7.33 -26.63 -7.91
C PRO A 65 7.19 -27.51 -9.15
N GLY A 66 8.20 -28.28 -9.51
CA GLY A 66 8.16 -29.20 -10.65
C GLY A 66 7.37 -30.48 -10.37
N ALA A 67 7.50 -31.04 -9.15
CA ALA A 67 6.83 -32.28 -8.78
C ALA A 67 5.43 -32.05 -8.19
N ALA A 68 5.21 -30.97 -7.44
CA ALA A 68 3.96 -30.71 -6.73
C ALA A 68 3.58 -29.20 -6.75
N PRO A 69 3.28 -28.60 -7.92
CA PRO A 69 2.98 -27.18 -8.03
C PRO A 69 1.78 -26.77 -7.17
N TRP A 70 0.75 -27.60 -7.08
CA TRP A 70 -0.46 -27.30 -6.29
C TRP A 70 -0.21 -27.30 -4.78
N ALA A 71 0.68 -28.16 -4.27
CA ALA A 71 1.07 -28.15 -2.86
C ALA A 71 1.81 -26.83 -2.53
N LEU A 72 2.70 -26.38 -3.42
CA LEU A 72 3.33 -25.08 -3.29
C LEU A 72 2.31 -23.94 -3.38
N GLY A 73 1.30 -24.06 -4.25
CA GLY A 73 0.19 -23.13 -4.36
C GLY A 73 -0.65 -23.00 -3.08
N ALA A 74 -0.98 -24.13 -2.46
CA ALA A 74 -1.71 -24.14 -1.20
C ALA A 74 -0.88 -23.48 -0.08
N THR A 75 0.41 -23.76 0.00
CA THR A 75 1.31 -23.12 0.97
C THR A 75 1.45 -21.62 0.70
N ALA A 76 1.57 -21.21 -0.58
CA ALA A 76 1.60 -19.81 -0.97
C ALA A 76 0.30 -19.07 -0.62
N LEU A 77 -0.85 -19.72 -0.78
CA LEU A 77 -2.16 -19.18 -0.38
C LEU A 77 -2.25 -18.98 1.13
N LEU A 78 -1.75 -19.95 1.92
CA LEU A 78 -1.68 -19.83 3.38
C LEU A 78 -0.77 -18.68 3.80
N VAL A 79 0.38 -18.53 3.16
CA VAL A 79 1.30 -17.39 3.38
C VAL A 79 0.62 -16.07 3.02
N ALA A 80 -0.07 -15.99 1.88
CA ALA A 80 -0.80 -14.79 1.46
C ALA A 80 -1.95 -14.43 2.41
N PHE A 81 -2.69 -15.42 2.91
CA PHE A 81 -3.73 -15.23 3.92
C PHE A 81 -3.13 -14.71 5.25
N SER A 82 -2.03 -15.33 5.72
CA SER A 82 -1.34 -14.91 6.93
C SER A 82 -0.76 -13.50 6.79
N SER A 83 -0.23 -13.16 5.61
CA SER A 83 0.31 -11.84 5.32
C SER A 83 -0.79 -10.76 5.21
N ALA A 84 -1.92 -11.07 4.56
CA ALA A 84 -3.09 -10.17 4.55
C ALA A 84 -3.66 -9.96 5.97
N SER A 85 -3.63 -11.01 6.80
CA SER A 85 -4.00 -10.93 8.21
C SER A 85 -3.02 -10.08 9.02
N GLN A 86 -1.73 -10.23 8.75
CA GLN A 86 -0.68 -9.39 9.35
C GLN A 86 -0.85 -7.92 9.00
N ASP A 87 -1.18 -7.61 7.73
CA ASP A 87 -1.49 -6.24 7.29
C ASP A 87 -2.61 -5.60 8.12
N ILE A 88 -3.72 -6.34 8.33
CA ILE A 88 -4.85 -5.84 9.15
C ILE A 88 -4.36 -5.45 10.54
N VAL A 89 -3.57 -6.33 11.15
CA VAL A 89 -3.12 -6.14 12.54
C VAL A 89 -2.09 -5.03 12.67
N ILE A 90 -1.11 -4.95 11.74
CA ILE A 90 -0.10 -3.87 11.74
C ILE A 90 -0.77 -2.51 11.51
N ASP A 91 -1.71 -2.43 10.57
CA ASP A 91 -2.45 -1.20 10.28
C ASP A 91 -3.26 -0.73 11.50
N ALA A 92 -3.92 -1.68 12.19
CA ALA A 92 -4.65 -1.40 13.41
C ALA A 92 -3.72 -1.02 14.58
N TYR A 93 -2.62 -1.76 14.78
CA TYR A 93 -1.62 -1.47 15.80
C TYR A 93 -1.03 -0.07 15.64
N ARG A 94 -0.62 0.28 14.42
CA ARG A 94 -0.10 1.60 14.08
C ARG A 94 -1.12 2.71 14.39
N THR A 95 -2.39 2.48 14.05
CA THR A 95 -3.48 3.43 14.30
C THR A 95 -3.74 3.61 15.79
N ASP A 96 -3.63 2.52 16.57
CA ASP A 96 -3.90 2.52 18.01
C ASP A 96 -2.72 3.07 18.84
N VAL A 97 -1.47 2.94 18.36
CA VAL A 97 -0.25 3.34 19.08
C VAL A 97 0.14 4.79 18.81
N LEU A 98 -0.04 5.26 17.57
CA LEU A 98 0.40 6.60 17.18
C LEU A 98 -0.57 7.68 17.66
N ARG A 99 -0.03 8.67 18.38
CA ARG A 99 -0.76 9.89 18.74
C ARG A 99 -1.01 10.73 17.49
N GLU A 100 -2.01 11.60 17.53
CA GLU A 100 -2.39 12.44 16.40
C GLU A 100 -1.20 13.21 15.75
N PRO A 101 -0.31 13.90 16.52
CA PRO A 101 0.84 14.58 15.92
C PRO A 101 1.87 13.63 15.30
N GLU A 102 1.91 12.37 15.72
CA GLU A 102 2.87 11.35 15.27
C GLU A 102 2.40 10.61 14.00
N ARG A 103 1.12 10.67 13.66
CA ARG A 103 0.53 9.92 12.52
C ARG A 103 1.24 10.18 11.19
N GLY A 104 1.63 11.43 10.93
CA GLY A 104 2.33 11.80 9.72
C GLY A 104 3.72 11.16 9.61
N LEU A 105 4.53 11.30 10.64
CA LEU A 105 5.87 10.69 10.69
C LEU A 105 5.78 9.16 10.75
N GLY A 106 4.87 8.61 11.54
CA GLY A 106 4.64 7.16 11.62
C GLY A 106 4.20 6.57 10.28
N ALA A 107 3.35 7.28 9.51
CA ALA A 107 3.00 6.87 8.15
C ALA A 107 4.22 6.88 7.21
N ALA A 108 5.09 7.90 7.30
CA ALA A 108 6.30 8.00 6.50
C ALA A 108 7.30 6.87 6.80
N VAL A 109 7.52 6.56 8.08
CA VAL A 109 8.38 5.43 8.52
C VAL A 109 7.82 4.11 8.01
N PHE A 110 6.50 3.90 8.13
CA PHE A 110 5.84 2.70 7.61
C PHE A 110 6.02 2.54 6.09
N VAL A 111 5.76 3.61 5.32
CA VAL A 111 5.93 3.59 3.85
C VAL A 111 7.39 3.27 3.49
N THR A 112 8.35 3.86 4.19
CA THR A 112 9.78 3.61 3.99
C THR A 112 10.14 2.15 4.27
N GLY A 113 9.73 1.62 5.43
CA GLY A 113 9.96 0.22 5.81
C GLY A 113 9.34 -0.76 4.81
N TYR A 114 8.11 -0.49 4.36
CA TYR A 114 7.44 -1.28 3.34
C TYR A 114 8.21 -1.32 2.01
N ARG A 115 8.76 -0.18 1.56
CA ARG A 115 9.55 -0.09 0.33
C ARG A 115 10.89 -0.84 0.43
N ILE A 116 11.56 -0.74 1.57
CA ILE A 116 12.79 -1.51 1.84
C ILE A 116 12.46 -3.01 1.85
N ALA A 117 11.39 -3.43 2.51
CA ALA A 117 10.96 -4.83 2.53
C ALA A 117 10.63 -5.36 1.13
N MET A 118 9.98 -4.57 0.27
CA MET A 118 9.75 -4.93 -1.13
C MET A 118 11.05 -5.13 -1.91
N LEU A 119 12.07 -4.31 -1.67
CA LEU A 119 13.36 -4.46 -2.31
C LEU A 119 14.04 -5.76 -1.86
N VAL A 120 14.01 -6.04 -0.56
CA VAL A 120 14.61 -7.24 0.03
C VAL A 120 13.88 -8.50 -0.47
N SER A 121 12.57 -8.56 -0.36
CA SER A 121 11.77 -9.74 -0.76
C SER A 121 11.70 -9.95 -2.27
N GLY A 122 11.90 -8.89 -3.06
CA GLY A 122 11.94 -8.96 -4.52
C GLY A 122 13.35 -9.12 -5.06
N ALA A 123 14.11 -8.02 -5.17
CA ALA A 123 15.40 -8.01 -5.86
C ALA A 123 16.47 -8.81 -5.12
N VAL A 124 16.63 -8.60 -3.79
CA VAL A 124 17.66 -9.31 -3.01
C VAL A 124 17.37 -10.81 -2.97
N ALA A 125 16.11 -11.21 -2.79
CA ALA A 125 15.74 -12.63 -2.79
C ALA A 125 16.04 -13.32 -4.14
N LEU A 126 15.78 -12.64 -5.28
CA LEU A 126 16.12 -13.17 -6.61
C LEU A 126 17.63 -13.35 -6.78
N ILE A 127 18.45 -12.36 -6.41
CA ILE A 127 19.90 -12.44 -6.48
C ILE A 127 20.44 -13.58 -5.58
N LEU A 128 19.89 -13.71 -4.38
CA LEU A 128 20.27 -14.77 -3.45
C LEU A 128 19.86 -16.15 -3.98
N SER A 129 18.72 -16.27 -4.65
CA SER A 129 18.27 -17.54 -5.20
C SER A 129 19.22 -18.12 -6.26
N GLU A 130 19.93 -17.28 -7.01
CA GLU A 130 20.96 -17.70 -7.95
C GLU A 130 22.24 -18.16 -7.25
N ARG A 131 22.58 -17.57 -6.09
CA ARG A 131 23.83 -17.85 -5.38
C ARG A 131 23.72 -19.00 -4.38
N ILE A 132 22.66 -19.06 -3.60
CA ILE A 132 22.48 -20.02 -2.50
C ILE A 132 21.31 -20.98 -2.72
N GLY A 133 20.61 -20.85 -3.86
CA GLY A 133 19.44 -21.66 -4.21
C GLY A 133 18.15 -21.21 -3.52
N TRP A 134 17.01 -21.59 -4.08
CA TRP A 134 15.68 -21.18 -3.59
C TRP A 134 15.40 -21.64 -2.17
N ARG A 135 15.80 -22.86 -1.80
CA ARG A 135 15.59 -23.38 -0.44
C ARG A 135 16.18 -22.47 0.63
N ASN A 136 17.48 -22.15 0.49
CA ASN A 136 18.18 -21.32 1.47
C ASN A 136 17.67 -19.87 1.46
N THR A 137 17.27 -19.36 0.28
CA THR A 137 16.66 -18.03 0.14
C THR A 137 15.34 -17.96 0.90
N TYR A 138 14.44 -18.95 0.77
CA TYR A 138 13.20 -18.97 1.54
C TYR A 138 13.45 -19.09 3.04
N LEU A 139 14.42 -19.93 3.49
CA LEU A 139 14.77 -20.02 4.90
C LEU A 139 15.34 -18.69 5.45
N LEU A 140 16.16 -17.99 4.66
CA LEU A 140 16.64 -16.67 5.03
C LEU A 140 15.49 -15.65 5.10
N MET A 141 14.57 -15.63 4.13
CA MET A 141 13.38 -14.75 4.17
C MET A 141 12.48 -15.09 5.36
N ALA A 142 12.32 -16.38 5.69
CA ALA A 142 11.59 -16.81 6.88
C ALA A 142 12.27 -16.29 8.16
N SER A 143 13.60 -16.32 8.25
CA SER A 143 14.33 -15.81 9.43
C SER A 143 14.12 -14.31 9.66
N LEU A 144 13.85 -13.51 8.62
CA LEU A 144 13.54 -12.09 8.78
C LEU A 144 12.22 -11.87 9.55
N MET A 145 11.33 -12.87 9.61
CA MET A 145 10.10 -12.78 10.41
C MET A 145 10.40 -12.73 11.92
N PHE A 146 11.59 -13.16 12.39
CA PHE A 146 11.99 -12.96 13.78
C PHE A 146 12.06 -11.49 14.18
N VAL A 147 12.37 -10.57 13.25
CA VAL A 147 12.34 -9.13 13.50
C VAL A 147 10.89 -8.69 13.84
N GLY A 148 9.90 -9.18 13.08
CA GLY A 148 8.50 -8.90 13.35
C GLY A 148 8.01 -9.54 14.66
N ILE A 149 8.43 -10.76 14.98
CA ILE A 149 8.15 -11.43 16.25
C ILE A 149 8.76 -10.64 17.42
N ALA A 150 10.01 -10.20 17.30
CA ALA A 150 10.65 -9.35 18.31
C ALA A 150 9.89 -8.03 18.49
N THR A 151 9.46 -7.40 17.40
CA THR A 151 8.64 -6.19 17.45
C THR A 151 7.30 -6.44 18.16
N ALA A 152 6.65 -7.58 17.94
CA ALA A 152 5.42 -7.94 18.63
C ALA A 152 5.65 -8.15 20.15
N ILE A 153 6.80 -8.70 20.54
CA ILE A 153 7.13 -8.97 21.95
C ILE A 153 7.54 -7.68 22.68
N PHE A 154 8.38 -6.86 22.07
CA PHE A 154 9.01 -5.69 22.72
C PHE A 154 8.35 -4.35 22.36
N GLY A 155 7.44 -4.33 21.38
CA GLY A 155 6.74 -3.13 20.96
C GLY A 155 5.88 -2.51 22.08
N PRO A 156 5.62 -1.20 22.04
CA PRO A 156 4.78 -0.53 23.02
C PRO A 156 3.34 -1.04 22.97
N GLU A 157 2.66 -1.08 24.11
CA GLU A 157 1.23 -1.35 24.19
C GLU A 157 0.46 -0.05 23.87
N PRO A 158 -0.66 -0.11 23.11
CA PRO A 158 -1.50 1.07 22.91
C PRO A 158 -1.97 1.66 24.24
N GLU A 159 -1.83 2.99 24.39
CA GLU A 159 -2.21 3.71 25.63
C GLU A 159 -3.74 3.62 25.89
N ILE A 160 -4.53 3.63 24.80
CA ILE A 160 -5.99 3.59 24.86
C ILE A 160 -6.45 2.14 25.05
N ARG A 161 -6.89 1.82 26.25
CA ARG A 161 -7.53 0.53 26.54
C ARG A 161 -8.98 0.57 26.10
N VAL A 162 -9.28 -0.14 25.03
CA VAL A 162 -10.62 -0.21 24.45
C VAL A 162 -11.25 -1.56 24.75
N THR A 163 -12.52 -1.55 25.17
CA THR A 163 -13.30 -2.78 25.34
C THR A 163 -13.61 -3.36 23.94
N PRO A 164 -13.20 -4.62 23.66
CA PRO A 164 -13.53 -5.25 22.39
C PRO A 164 -15.04 -5.37 22.19
N PRO A 165 -15.51 -5.48 20.92
CA PRO A 165 -16.92 -5.74 20.63
C PRO A 165 -17.42 -6.98 21.38
N LYS A 166 -18.65 -6.93 21.93
CA LYS A 166 -19.19 -8.03 22.75
C LYS A 166 -19.57 -9.26 21.93
N SER A 167 -19.88 -9.08 20.64
CA SER A 167 -20.28 -10.16 19.72
C SER A 167 -19.66 -9.96 18.35
N LEU A 168 -19.63 -11.03 17.53
CA LEU A 168 -19.22 -10.93 16.12
C LEU A 168 -20.18 -10.05 15.32
N GLN A 169 -21.48 -10.05 15.64
CA GLN A 169 -22.44 -9.17 15.01
C GLN A 169 -22.09 -7.70 15.27
N GLU A 170 -21.75 -7.36 16.50
CA GLU A 170 -21.29 -6.00 16.86
C GLU A 170 -19.97 -5.66 16.15
N ALA A 171 -19.04 -6.61 16.04
CA ALA A 171 -17.76 -6.41 15.35
C ALA A 171 -17.92 -6.15 13.84
N VAL A 172 -18.99 -6.63 13.22
CA VAL A 172 -19.32 -6.38 11.81
C VAL A 172 -20.19 -5.14 11.63
N THR A 173 -21.27 -5.02 12.40
CA THR A 173 -22.26 -3.93 12.21
C THR A 173 -21.83 -2.64 12.92
N GLY A 174 -21.10 -2.74 14.03
CA GLY A 174 -20.63 -1.61 14.82
C GLY A 174 -19.75 -0.63 14.04
N PRO A 175 -18.69 -1.10 13.35
CA PRO A 175 -17.83 -0.26 12.50
C PRO A 175 -18.59 0.51 11.44
N LEU A 176 -19.56 -0.13 10.79
CA LEU A 176 -20.37 0.49 9.75
C LEU A 176 -21.33 1.52 10.36
N ARG A 177 -22.04 1.14 11.43
CA ARG A 177 -22.95 2.06 12.12
C ARG A 177 -22.21 3.29 12.66
N GLU A 178 -21.06 3.09 13.29
CA GLU A 178 -20.23 4.18 13.81
C GLU A 178 -19.79 5.11 12.66
N PHE A 179 -19.24 4.56 11.58
CA PHE A 179 -18.76 5.35 10.46
C PHE A 179 -19.87 6.13 9.78
N PHE A 180 -21.02 5.49 9.49
CA PHE A 180 -22.16 6.14 8.83
C PHE A 180 -22.93 7.08 9.74
N SER A 181 -22.72 7.07 11.05
CA SER A 181 -23.26 8.07 11.97
C SER A 181 -22.54 9.43 11.86
N ARG A 182 -21.34 9.45 11.27
CA ARG A 182 -20.54 10.66 11.12
C ARG A 182 -21.12 11.58 10.08
N ARG A 183 -21.02 12.89 10.33
CA ARG A 183 -21.36 13.89 9.33
C ARG A 183 -20.48 13.72 8.09
N ALA A 184 -21.09 13.72 6.92
CA ALA A 184 -20.40 13.56 5.64
C ALA A 184 -19.72 12.20 5.39
N ALA A 185 -20.13 11.11 6.08
CA ALA A 185 -19.53 9.77 5.93
C ALA A 185 -19.37 9.33 4.47
N GLY A 186 -20.45 9.42 3.66
CA GLY A 186 -20.39 9.05 2.24
C GLY A 186 -19.43 9.92 1.42
N ALA A 187 -19.32 11.21 1.75
CA ALA A 187 -18.37 12.10 1.09
C ALA A 187 -16.91 11.75 1.44
N LEU A 188 -16.65 11.35 2.69
CA LEU A 188 -15.32 10.89 3.10
C LEU A 188 -14.92 9.59 2.40
N LEU A 189 -15.84 8.64 2.21
CA LEU A 189 -15.59 7.43 1.43
C LEU A 189 -15.28 7.75 -0.04
N LEU A 190 -16.05 8.65 -0.64
CA LEU A 190 -15.81 9.10 -2.02
C LEU A 190 -14.47 9.84 -2.13
N LEU A 191 -14.11 10.67 -1.15
CA LEU A 191 -12.81 11.34 -1.08
C LEU A 191 -11.65 10.33 -1.09
N ILE A 192 -11.74 9.23 -0.33
CA ILE A 192 -10.71 8.17 -0.28
C ILE A 192 -10.46 7.60 -1.68
N VAL A 193 -11.52 7.36 -2.45
CA VAL A 193 -11.39 6.85 -3.83
C VAL A 193 -10.78 7.90 -4.75
N LEU A 194 -11.31 9.12 -4.73
CA LEU A 194 -10.95 10.18 -5.67
C LEU A 194 -9.55 10.76 -5.42
N TYR A 195 -9.09 10.80 -4.16
CA TYR A 195 -7.80 11.38 -3.82
C TYR A 195 -6.63 10.68 -4.51
N LYS A 196 -6.71 9.35 -4.68
CA LYS A 196 -5.67 8.54 -5.32
C LYS A 196 -5.91 8.25 -6.80
N LEU A 197 -7.00 8.75 -7.37
CA LEU A 197 -7.40 8.38 -8.73
C LEU A 197 -6.41 8.86 -9.80
N GLY A 198 -5.97 10.11 -9.71
CA GLY A 198 -5.01 10.69 -10.65
C GLY A 198 -3.67 9.94 -10.70
N ASP A 199 -3.14 9.58 -9.52
CA ASP A 199 -1.92 8.79 -9.41
C ASP A 199 -2.09 7.38 -9.96
N ALA A 200 -3.24 6.77 -9.69
CA ALA A 200 -3.54 5.43 -10.18
C ALA A 200 -3.55 5.40 -11.71
N TYR A 201 -4.11 6.45 -12.34
CA TYR A 201 -4.09 6.60 -13.80
C TYR A 201 -2.67 6.76 -14.33
N ALA A 202 -1.92 7.74 -13.82
CA ALA A 202 -0.56 8.02 -14.28
C ALA A 202 0.36 6.80 -14.08
N GLY A 203 0.33 6.20 -12.89
CA GLY A 203 1.19 5.07 -12.53
C GLY A 203 0.95 3.79 -13.35
N THR A 204 -0.28 3.58 -13.86
CA THR A 204 -0.63 2.38 -14.64
C THR A 204 0.19 2.27 -15.92
N LEU A 205 0.41 3.36 -16.63
CA LEU A 205 1.07 3.35 -17.95
C LEU A 205 2.45 4.02 -17.96
N THR A 206 2.98 4.48 -16.84
CA THR A 206 4.29 5.17 -16.77
C THR A 206 5.40 4.36 -17.45
N THR A 207 5.53 3.07 -17.13
CA THR A 207 6.56 2.21 -17.74
C THR A 207 6.36 2.05 -19.26
N ALA A 208 5.10 1.85 -19.71
CA ALA A 208 4.78 1.75 -21.14
C ALA A 208 5.04 3.07 -21.87
N PHE A 209 4.72 4.20 -21.26
CA PHE A 209 5.01 5.53 -21.79
C PHE A 209 6.53 5.74 -21.99
N LEU A 210 7.32 5.46 -20.96
CA LEU A 210 8.78 5.67 -21.03
C LEU A 210 9.42 4.81 -22.14
N ILE A 211 8.96 3.56 -22.29
CA ILE A 211 9.53 2.63 -23.30
C ILE A 211 8.95 2.89 -24.69
N ARG A 212 7.63 2.92 -24.84
CA ARG A 212 6.95 2.99 -26.14
C ARG A 212 6.65 4.41 -26.58
N GLY A 213 6.33 5.31 -25.64
CA GLY A 213 5.98 6.70 -25.93
C GLY A 213 7.19 7.59 -26.17
N VAL A 214 8.26 7.42 -25.37
CA VAL A 214 9.47 8.28 -25.41
C VAL A 214 10.67 7.57 -26.04
N GLY A 215 10.73 6.23 -25.98
CA GLY A 215 11.79 5.43 -26.59
C GLY A 215 13.02 5.21 -25.68
N PHE A 216 12.83 5.19 -24.36
CA PHE A 216 13.88 4.75 -23.44
C PHE A 216 14.01 3.22 -23.43
N SER A 217 15.22 2.71 -23.26
CA SER A 217 15.44 1.28 -23.12
C SER A 217 14.90 0.74 -21.79
N PRO A 218 14.55 -0.56 -21.71
CA PRO A 218 14.14 -1.19 -20.44
C PRO A 218 15.16 -1.01 -19.31
N THR A 219 16.46 -1.02 -19.63
CA THR A 219 17.55 -0.82 -18.64
C THR A 219 17.54 0.62 -18.09
N GLU A 220 17.40 1.63 -18.96
CA GLU A 220 17.29 3.03 -18.55
C GLU A 220 16.08 3.27 -17.65
N VAL A 221 14.92 2.69 -18.04
CA VAL A 221 13.70 2.76 -17.24
C VAL A 221 13.86 2.01 -15.91
N GLY A 222 14.48 0.84 -15.91
CA GLY A 222 14.75 0.07 -14.70
C GLY A 222 15.63 0.85 -13.72
N THR A 223 16.72 1.46 -14.22
CA THR A 223 17.66 2.19 -13.38
C THR A 223 17.06 3.50 -12.87
N ILE A 224 16.50 4.32 -13.75
CA ILE A 224 16.02 5.66 -13.38
C ILE A 224 14.63 5.57 -12.74
N ASN A 225 13.64 4.97 -13.41
CA ASN A 225 12.28 4.97 -12.89
C ASN A 225 12.10 4.08 -11.65
N LYS A 226 12.77 2.92 -11.60
CA LYS A 226 12.66 2.04 -10.42
C LYS A 226 13.69 2.38 -9.35
N GLY A 227 14.96 2.62 -9.72
CA GLY A 227 16.04 2.93 -8.77
C GLY A 227 15.88 4.33 -8.15
N LEU A 228 15.99 5.39 -8.97
CA LEU A 228 15.83 6.77 -8.50
C LEU A 228 14.40 7.01 -7.96
N GLY A 229 13.37 6.45 -8.62
CA GLY A 229 11.99 6.59 -8.19
C GLY A 229 11.77 6.05 -6.77
N LEU A 230 12.35 4.89 -6.43
CA LEU A 230 12.26 4.34 -5.07
C LEU A 230 12.88 5.27 -4.02
N VAL A 231 14.09 5.75 -4.28
CA VAL A 231 14.79 6.69 -3.36
C VAL A 231 14.00 7.97 -3.22
N SER A 232 13.53 8.54 -4.31
CA SER A 232 12.72 9.78 -4.34
C SER A 232 11.40 9.60 -3.57
N LEU A 233 10.74 8.45 -3.69
CA LEU A 233 9.49 8.16 -2.98
C LEU A 233 9.73 8.06 -1.46
N ILE A 234 10.81 7.42 -1.03
CA ILE A 234 11.18 7.33 0.39
C ILE A 234 11.47 8.72 0.95
N LEU A 235 12.28 9.52 0.25
CA LEU A 235 12.59 10.89 0.64
C LEU A 235 11.30 11.73 0.70
N GLY A 236 10.43 11.60 -0.29
CA GLY A 236 9.14 12.28 -0.32
C GLY A 236 8.27 11.91 0.87
N ALA A 237 8.15 10.63 1.21
CA ALA A 237 7.38 10.17 2.36
C ALA A 237 7.93 10.77 3.67
N MET A 238 9.25 10.76 3.87
CA MET A 238 9.90 11.32 5.06
C MET A 238 9.70 12.83 5.17
N VAL A 239 9.91 13.58 4.08
CA VAL A 239 9.66 15.02 4.02
C VAL A 239 8.18 15.32 4.26
N GLY A 240 7.27 14.59 3.62
CA GLY A 240 5.83 14.75 3.79
C GLY A 240 5.37 14.50 5.22
N GLY A 241 5.83 13.40 5.83
CA GLY A 241 5.54 13.09 7.23
C GLY A 241 6.03 14.14 8.21
N THR A 242 7.25 14.65 8.01
CA THR A 242 7.83 15.71 8.83
C THR A 242 7.08 17.05 8.65
N LEU A 243 6.74 17.41 7.41
CA LEU A 243 5.99 18.62 7.13
C LEU A 243 4.58 18.57 7.73
N MET A 244 3.97 17.40 7.77
CA MET A 244 2.62 17.20 8.31
C MET A 244 2.53 17.56 9.80
N VAL A 245 3.60 17.37 10.58
CA VAL A 245 3.65 17.78 11.99
C VAL A 245 3.41 19.31 12.14
N ARG A 246 3.86 20.11 11.15
CA ARG A 246 3.69 21.57 11.18
C ARG A 246 2.41 22.05 10.49
N LEU A 247 2.03 21.40 9.40
CA LEU A 247 0.89 21.83 8.58
C LEU A 247 -0.46 21.31 9.08
N GLY A 248 -0.45 20.19 9.81
CA GLY A 248 -1.64 19.43 10.14
C GLY A 248 -2.19 18.63 8.94
N LEU A 249 -3.13 17.74 9.21
CA LEU A 249 -3.63 16.76 8.25
C LEU A 249 -4.25 17.40 7.01
N TYR A 250 -5.22 18.30 7.20
CA TYR A 250 -5.95 18.93 6.07
C TYR A 250 -5.04 19.68 5.10
N ARG A 251 -4.16 20.56 5.65
CA ARG A 251 -3.25 21.37 4.81
C ARG A 251 -2.25 20.50 4.06
N SER A 252 -1.77 19.45 4.71
CA SER A 252 -0.86 18.48 4.08
C SER A 252 -1.52 17.72 2.93
N LEU A 253 -2.73 17.20 3.13
CA LEU A 253 -3.49 16.54 2.07
C LEU A 253 -3.72 17.48 0.88
N MET A 254 -4.12 18.74 1.14
CA MET A 254 -4.35 19.71 0.08
C MET A 254 -3.06 20.05 -0.68
N PHE A 255 -2.01 20.41 0.04
CA PHE A 255 -0.74 20.80 -0.56
C PHE A 255 -0.08 19.65 -1.34
N PHE A 256 -0.01 18.46 -0.74
CA PHE A 256 0.60 17.30 -1.39
C PHE A 256 -0.27 16.78 -2.56
N GLY A 257 -1.59 16.86 -2.44
CA GLY A 257 -2.50 16.52 -3.54
C GLY A 257 -2.34 17.46 -4.74
N ILE A 258 -2.16 18.77 -4.52
CA ILE A 258 -1.85 19.74 -5.58
C ILE A 258 -0.49 19.43 -6.22
N LEU A 259 0.55 19.22 -5.39
CA LEU A 259 1.88 18.86 -5.90
C LEU A 259 1.85 17.59 -6.75
N GLN A 260 1.07 16.60 -6.35
CA GLN A 260 0.92 15.34 -7.04
C GLN A 260 0.19 15.52 -8.39
N ALA A 261 -0.87 16.34 -8.44
CA ALA A 261 -1.53 16.68 -9.70
C ALA A 261 -0.59 17.43 -10.64
N VAL A 262 0.21 18.38 -10.14
CA VAL A 262 1.20 19.12 -10.91
C VAL A 262 2.34 18.22 -11.40
N SER A 263 2.79 17.26 -10.58
CA SER A 263 3.87 16.34 -10.98
C SER A 263 3.49 15.48 -12.19
N ASN A 264 2.22 15.12 -12.35
CA ASN A 264 1.74 14.40 -13.53
C ASN A 264 1.94 15.20 -14.83
N LEU A 265 1.89 16.54 -14.76
CA LEU A 265 2.15 17.40 -15.92
C LEU A 265 3.62 17.33 -16.38
N SER A 266 4.55 16.92 -15.54
CA SER A 266 5.94 16.73 -15.94
C SER A 266 6.10 15.59 -16.96
N PHE A 267 5.27 14.55 -16.89
CA PHE A 267 5.19 13.51 -17.93
C PHE A 267 4.64 14.06 -19.26
N MET A 268 3.68 14.97 -19.20
CA MET A 268 3.18 15.67 -20.40
C MET A 268 4.30 16.45 -21.07
N VAL A 269 5.09 17.20 -20.29
CA VAL A 269 6.25 17.93 -20.84
C VAL A 269 7.29 16.96 -21.40
N LEU A 270 7.57 15.85 -20.74
CA LEU A 270 8.47 14.80 -21.25
C LEU A 270 7.96 14.22 -22.58
N SER A 271 6.64 14.07 -22.77
CA SER A 271 6.07 13.57 -24.02
C SER A 271 6.29 14.53 -25.19
N TRP A 272 6.38 15.84 -24.93
CA TRP A 272 6.68 16.84 -25.98
C TRP A 272 8.16 16.96 -26.29
N LEU A 273 9.01 16.85 -25.25
CA LEU A 273 10.47 16.97 -25.42
C LEU A 273 11.09 15.70 -26.03
N GLY A 274 10.40 14.58 -25.96
CA GLY A 274 10.94 13.30 -26.40
C GLY A 274 12.04 12.76 -25.48
N LYS A 275 13.01 12.01 -26.04
CA LYS A 275 14.06 11.32 -25.26
C LYS A 275 15.07 12.29 -24.66
N SER A 276 14.74 12.84 -23.50
CA SER A 276 15.59 13.72 -22.70
C SER A 276 15.87 13.10 -21.32
N TYR A 277 17.13 12.76 -21.05
CA TYR A 277 17.53 12.17 -19.77
C TYR A 277 17.35 13.14 -18.59
N ALA A 278 17.68 14.41 -18.78
CA ALA A 278 17.50 15.42 -17.76
C ALA A 278 16.03 15.54 -17.35
N MET A 279 15.13 15.59 -18.34
CA MET A 279 13.69 15.64 -18.08
C MET A 279 13.15 14.34 -17.48
N LEU A 280 13.66 13.18 -17.91
CA LEU A 280 13.30 11.89 -17.31
C LEU A 280 13.67 11.85 -15.82
N VAL A 281 14.91 12.20 -15.47
CA VAL A 281 15.39 12.25 -14.07
C VAL A 281 14.55 13.20 -13.24
N PHE A 282 14.30 14.41 -13.75
CA PHE A 282 13.44 15.40 -13.09
C PHE A 282 12.03 14.86 -12.88
N THR A 283 11.38 14.35 -13.92
CA THR A 283 10.00 13.86 -13.87
C THR A 283 9.86 12.70 -12.88
N VAL A 284 10.77 11.73 -12.95
CA VAL A 284 10.76 10.57 -12.05
C VAL A 284 10.99 11.00 -10.60
N ALA A 285 11.97 11.87 -10.35
CA ALA A 285 12.25 12.36 -9.00
C ALA A 285 11.07 13.17 -8.46
N PHE A 286 10.56 14.12 -9.24
CA PHE A 286 9.48 15.02 -8.82
C PHE A 286 8.17 14.24 -8.55
N GLU A 287 7.77 13.36 -9.47
CA GLU A 287 6.56 12.55 -9.29
C GLU A 287 6.65 11.65 -8.07
N ASN A 288 7.79 10.94 -7.88
CA ASN A 288 7.92 10.01 -6.75
C ASN A 288 8.06 10.74 -5.41
N VAL A 289 8.71 11.91 -5.35
CA VAL A 289 8.71 12.75 -4.13
C VAL A 289 7.29 13.16 -3.78
N CYS A 290 6.53 13.72 -4.73
CA CYS A 290 5.15 14.13 -4.52
C CYS A 290 4.26 12.93 -4.15
N GLY A 291 4.45 11.79 -4.81
CA GLY A 291 3.75 10.53 -4.54
C GLY A 291 4.03 9.99 -3.13
N GLY A 292 5.28 10.10 -2.66
CA GLY A 292 5.67 9.75 -1.29
C GLY A 292 4.99 10.64 -0.25
N MET A 293 5.05 11.96 -0.44
CA MET A 293 4.38 12.96 0.42
C MET A 293 2.87 12.71 0.49
N GLY A 294 2.22 12.56 -0.66
CA GLY A 294 0.78 12.29 -0.76
C GLY A 294 0.38 10.96 -0.13
N THR A 295 1.22 9.93 -0.25
CA THR A 295 0.97 8.62 0.37
C THR A 295 1.06 8.69 1.89
N ALA A 296 2.05 9.39 2.46
CA ALA A 296 2.16 9.58 3.91
C ALA A 296 0.93 10.30 4.48
N ALA A 297 0.48 11.38 3.83
CA ALA A 297 -0.72 12.11 4.24
C ALA A 297 -2.00 11.27 4.11
N PHE A 298 -2.11 10.50 3.04
CA PHE A 298 -3.26 9.64 2.80
C PHE A 298 -3.38 8.51 3.85
N VAL A 299 -2.26 7.87 4.18
CA VAL A 299 -2.20 6.86 5.25
C VAL A 299 -2.60 7.47 6.59
N ALA A 300 -2.13 8.69 6.89
CA ALA A 300 -2.53 9.41 8.10
C ALA A 300 -4.04 9.74 8.11
N LEU A 301 -4.64 10.09 6.96
CA LEU A 301 -6.09 10.28 6.83
C LEU A 301 -6.84 8.98 7.16
N LEU A 302 -6.41 7.84 6.61
CA LEU A 302 -7.07 6.56 6.91
C LEU A 302 -7.01 6.23 8.41
N MET A 303 -5.86 6.48 9.07
CA MET A 303 -5.73 6.31 10.51
C MET A 303 -6.66 7.25 11.29
N ALA A 304 -6.75 8.51 10.89
CA ALA A 304 -7.60 9.51 11.54
C ALA A 304 -9.10 9.20 11.44
N LEU A 305 -9.49 8.47 10.39
CA LEU A 305 -10.88 8.04 10.17
C LEU A 305 -11.28 6.78 10.93
N CYS A 306 -10.39 6.15 11.70
CA CYS A 306 -10.72 4.94 12.44
C CYS A 306 -11.13 5.22 13.89
N ASP A 307 -12.17 4.55 14.36
CA ASP A 307 -12.50 4.46 15.80
C ASP A 307 -11.65 3.35 16.44
N HIS A 308 -11.03 3.64 17.57
CA HIS A 308 -10.13 2.71 18.27
C HIS A 308 -10.77 1.36 18.66
N ARG A 309 -12.10 1.30 18.77
CA ARG A 309 -12.82 0.04 19.04
C ARG A 309 -12.81 -0.91 17.84
N TYR A 310 -12.83 -0.35 16.62
CA TYR A 310 -13.02 -1.07 15.38
C TYR A 310 -11.88 -0.84 14.37
N THR A 311 -10.70 -0.50 14.86
CA THR A 311 -9.57 -0.05 14.04
C THR A 311 -9.20 -1.05 12.95
N ALA A 312 -9.13 -2.36 13.27
CA ALA A 312 -8.78 -3.38 12.30
C ALA A 312 -9.83 -3.47 11.17
N THR A 313 -11.11 -3.45 11.53
CA THR A 313 -12.21 -3.55 10.56
C THR A 313 -12.33 -2.29 9.71
N GLN A 314 -12.34 -1.12 10.34
CA GLN A 314 -12.49 0.15 9.61
C GLN A 314 -11.28 0.41 8.72
N TYR A 315 -10.04 0.23 9.20
CA TYR A 315 -8.87 0.46 8.37
C TYR A 315 -8.81 -0.54 7.19
N ALA A 316 -9.14 -1.82 7.41
CA ALA A 316 -9.22 -2.80 6.32
C ALA A 316 -10.26 -2.42 5.25
N LEU A 317 -11.45 -1.96 5.66
CA LEU A 317 -12.48 -1.48 4.74
C LEU A 317 -12.03 -0.23 3.97
N LEU A 318 -11.50 0.79 4.65
CA LEU A 318 -11.06 2.05 4.02
C LEU A 318 -9.88 1.83 3.06
N SER A 319 -8.91 0.98 3.43
CA SER A 319 -7.78 0.65 2.56
C SER A 319 -8.17 -0.20 1.36
N SER A 320 -9.13 -1.12 1.52
CA SER A 320 -9.71 -1.86 0.40
C SER A 320 -10.48 -0.94 -0.55
N LEU A 321 -11.26 0.00 -0.02
CA LEU A 321 -11.96 1.02 -0.82
C LEU A 321 -10.98 1.90 -1.61
N ALA A 322 -9.86 2.30 -1.00
CA ALA A 322 -8.82 3.07 -1.67
C ALA A 322 -8.22 2.33 -2.88
N ALA A 323 -8.15 1.00 -2.81
CA ALA A 323 -7.65 0.18 -3.91
C ALA A 323 -8.63 0.07 -5.09
N LEU A 324 -9.95 0.23 -4.85
CA LEU A 324 -10.97 0.12 -5.90
C LEU A 324 -10.77 1.14 -7.02
N GLY A 325 -10.43 2.38 -6.70
CA GLY A 325 -10.15 3.42 -7.70
C GLY A 325 -9.13 2.94 -8.74
N ARG A 326 -8.02 2.36 -8.28
CA ARG A 326 -6.97 1.81 -9.15
C ARG A 326 -7.47 0.62 -9.99
N ILE A 327 -8.26 -0.28 -9.40
CA ILE A 327 -8.77 -1.47 -10.09
C ILE A 327 -9.68 -1.10 -11.26
N PHE A 328 -10.57 -0.13 -11.08
CA PHE A 328 -11.50 0.30 -12.13
C PHE A 328 -10.86 1.19 -13.18
N VAL A 329 -9.83 1.94 -12.81
CA VAL A 329 -9.17 2.91 -13.70
C VAL A 329 -8.12 2.26 -14.60
N ALA A 330 -7.34 1.31 -14.06
CA ALA A 330 -6.27 0.68 -14.82
C ALA A 330 -6.69 0.11 -16.20
N PRO A 331 -7.83 -0.60 -16.34
CA PRO A 331 -8.25 -1.12 -17.65
C PRO A 331 -8.59 -0.03 -18.67
N THR A 332 -9.04 1.14 -18.23
CA THR A 332 -9.46 2.21 -19.16
C THR A 332 -8.30 3.06 -19.66
N SER A 333 -7.16 3.06 -18.95
CA SER A 333 -6.02 3.93 -19.27
C SER A 333 -5.44 3.68 -20.68
N GLY A 334 -5.38 2.43 -21.11
CA GLY A 334 -4.91 2.08 -22.46
C GLY A 334 -5.80 2.66 -23.55
N TYR A 335 -7.11 2.51 -23.43
CA TYR A 335 -8.08 3.07 -24.40
C TYR A 335 -7.98 4.59 -24.47
N VAL A 336 -7.81 5.25 -23.34
CA VAL A 336 -7.66 6.71 -23.31
C VAL A 336 -6.38 7.14 -24.04
N VAL A 337 -5.24 6.49 -23.77
CA VAL A 337 -3.98 6.83 -24.47
C VAL A 337 -4.09 6.62 -25.97
N GLU A 338 -4.69 5.51 -26.42
CA GLU A 338 -4.87 5.22 -27.85
C GLU A 338 -5.77 6.25 -28.54
N SER A 339 -6.75 6.83 -27.83
CA SER A 339 -7.69 7.80 -28.41
C SER A 339 -7.15 9.23 -28.42
N VAL A 340 -6.41 9.67 -27.38
CA VAL A 340 -6.01 11.08 -27.22
C VAL A 340 -4.51 11.33 -27.18
N GLY A 341 -3.70 10.26 -27.18
CA GLY A 341 -2.25 10.33 -27.10
C GLY A 341 -1.71 10.62 -25.69
N TRP A 342 -0.38 10.50 -25.53
CA TRP A 342 0.29 10.55 -24.24
C TRP A 342 0.18 11.92 -23.53
N ALA A 343 0.38 13.02 -24.26
CA ALA A 343 0.35 14.35 -23.66
C ALA A 343 -1.02 14.66 -23.03
N VAL A 344 -2.09 14.43 -23.79
CA VAL A 344 -3.47 14.66 -23.31
C VAL A 344 -3.82 13.67 -22.19
N PHE A 345 -3.35 12.42 -22.28
CA PHE A 345 -3.53 11.45 -21.20
C PHE A 345 -2.98 11.98 -19.86
N PHE A 346 -1.73 12.46 -19.82
CA PHE A 346 -1.15 13.00 -18.59
C PHE A 346 -1.84 14.29 -18.12
N LEU A 347 -2.33 15.12 -19.02
CA LEU A 347 -3.19 16.25 -18.65
C LEU A 347 -4.48 15.76 -17.97
N LEU A 348 -5.13 14.75 -18.53
CA LEU A 348 -6.34 14.15 -17.93
C LEU A 348 -6.06 13.54 -16.56
N THR A 349 -4.89 12.92 -16.33
CA THR A 349 -4.54 12.41 -14.99
C THR A 349 -4.43 13.53 -13.95
N ALA A 350 -3.91 14.70 -14.33
CA ALA A 350 -3.91 15.87 -13.46
C ALA A 350 -5.33 16.41 -13.21
N VAL A 351 -6.17 16.46 -14.22
CA VAL A 351 -7.57 16.91 -14.11
C VAL A 351 -8.40 15.95 -13.24
N THR A 352 -8.15 14.64 -13.30
CA THR A 352 -8.86 13.65 -12.46
C THR A 352 -8.54 13.79 -10.96
N ALA A 353 -7.50 14.52 -10.57
CA ALA A 353 -7.24 14.86 -9.17
C ALA A 353 -8.15 15.99 -8.65
N LEU A 354 -8.68 16.85 -9.54
CA LEU A 354 -9.46 18.04 -9.14
C LEU A 354 -10.72 17.71 -8.32
N PRO A 355 -11.54 16.69 -8.64
CA PRO A 355 -12.67 16.31 -7.79
C PRO A 355 -12.27 15.96 -6.36
N GLY A 356 -11.17 15.22 -6.17
CA GLY A 356 -10.62 14.89 -4.85
C GLY A 356 -10.18 16.14 -4.08
N LEU A 357 -9.45 17.05 -4.73
CA LEU A 357 -9.03 18.33 -4.15
C LEU A 357 -10.22 19.25 -3.82
N TRP A 358 -11.23 19.30 -4.70
CA TRP A 358 -12.44 20.04 -4.43
C TRP A 358 -13.20 19.49 -3.22
N MET A 359 -13.30 18.17 -3.09
CA MET A 359 -13.91 17.55 -1.92
C MET A 359 -13.12 17.84 -0.64
N LEU A 360 -11.77 17.80 -0.67
CA LEU A 360 -10.93 18.22 0.45
C LEU A 360 -11.25 19.66 0.88
N TRP A 361 -11.37 20.57 -0.08
CA TRP A 361 -11.74 21.96 0.22
C TRP A 361 -13.16 22.11 0.77
N ARG A 362 -14.12 21.38 0.19
CA ARG A 362 -15.54 21.43 0.59
C ARG A 362 -15.75 20.90 2.01
N TYR A 363 -15.04 19.83 2.39
CA TYR A 363 -15.15 19.18 3.70
C TYR A 363 -13.95 19.49 4.62
N ARG A 364 -13.33 20.66 4.43
CA ARG A 364 -12.15 21.08 5.17
C ARG A 364 -12.33 21.15 6.69
N ARG A 365 -13.55 21.49 7.15
CA ARG A 365 -13.85 21.60 8.58
C ARG A 365 -13.92 20.25 9.26
N GLU A 366 -14.54 19.30 8.61
CA GLU A 366 -14.67 17.92 9.06
C GLU A 366 -13.30 17.22 9.10
N ILE A 367 -12.46 17.44 8.10
CA ILE A 367 -11.13 16.84 8.02
C ILE A 367 -10.15 17.49 9.02
N ALA A 368 -10.30 18.79 9.30
CA ALA A 368 -9.46 19.49 10.26
C ALA A 368 -9.78 19.14 11.73
N GLN A 369 -10.88 18.46 11.99
CA GLN A 369 -11.29 17.97 13.30
C GLN A 369 -10.90 16.51 13.57
N LEU A 370 -10.34 15.81 12.57
CA LEU A 370 -9.82 14.44 12.69
C LEU A 370 -8.43 14.43 13.34
#